data_ea244c66e03f17dfea90dc750b5541a7
#
_entry.id   ea244c66e03f17dfea90dc750b5541a7
#
_cell.length_a   1.000
_cell.length_b   1.000
_cell.length_c   1.000
_cell.angle_alpha   90.00
_cell.angle_beta   90.00
_cell.angle_gamma   90.00
#
_symmetry.space_group_name_H-M   'P 1'
#
loop_
_entity.id
_entity.type
_entity.pdbx_description
1 polymer ?
#
loop_
_entity_poly.entity_id
_entity_poly.type
_entity_poly.pdbx_seq_one_letter_code
_entity_poly.pdbx_strand_id
1 'polypeptide(L)'
;MNFTEFNLNEQLLNGINAAGYTTCTPVQEQVLKISQDGSDLYVQSQTGTGKTAAYLVAIIQEMLTKSVGTKALIMVPTRELAVQVEEEAKVLCSASSLKAYSFFGGVGYEKQVSALKKGVDIIIGTPGRLIDLCEGNNLDLSAVSYLVVDEADRMFDMGFYPDLRKLLKVLPSSENRQTMLFSATLNSYVKNLAWEYTRDAKEIEIETENITVSEIDQQLLHVSSDEKMKLLVGIIKNENPASVIIFCNTKRSCEVVAKRLELNELKASFIIGDLPQNRRLKVLNDFKDGKINVLVATDVAARGIDVDNLAMVINFDLPNEAENYVHRIGRTARAGKSGKAYTFCSEQDVYNLPAIERYIEMSIPSRVAYPEQMLEDKSAGIYIKTEFGHDDHDDRKKSNRSYDKKRSDNRGHRENHSKDGYKGKSNKNYKGKNDRNKNYKKYDKNKSVDFAKMENMSFEDRMKIYKEKYGNSSENRGKNYNSKKSNGYKKNYHKNNDYKGKNKNHSSKTTNYKNQNAKVQQKPVEKKGLFARIKAFFSK
;
A
#
# COMPACT_ATOMS: atom_id res chain seq x y z
N MET A 1 -1.43 13.83 30.66
CA MET A 1 -0.56 15.01 30.91
C MET A 1 -0.93 16.14 29.97
N ASN A 2 -0.86 17.42 30.41
CA ASN A 2 -1.07 18.57 29.52
C ASN A 2 0.26 19.00 28.88
N PHE A 3 0.22 19.60 27.68
CA PHE A 3 1.43 20.10 27.03
C PHE A 3 2.16 21.16 27.87
N THR A 4 1.46 21.93 28.68
CA THR A 4 2.03 22.95 29.57
C THR A 4 2.92 22.37 30.69
N GLU A 5 2.83 21.07 30.95
CA GLU A 5 3.63 20.40 31.98
C GLU A 5 5.06 20.01 31.50
N PHE A 6 5.34 20.14 30.18
CA PHE A 6 6.61 19.77 29.58
C PHE A 6 7.66 20.88 29.46
N ASN A 7 7.40 22.05 30.04
CA ASN A 7 8.30 23.21 29.96
C ASN A 7 8.71 23.56 28.52
N LEU A 8 7.73 23.59 27.61
CA LEU A 8 7.92 23.88 26.21
C LEU A 8 8.15 25.39 25.97
N ASN A 9 8.82 25.72 24.87
CA ASN A 9 9.03 27.09 24.42
C ASN A 9 7.67 27.78 24.20
N GLU A 10 7.56 29.05 24.61
CA GLU A 10 6.32 29.83 24.52
C GLU A 10 5.76 29.94 23.08
N GLN A 11 6.64 30.10 22.10
CA GLN A 11 6.24 30.14 20.69
C GLN A 11 5.60 28.81 20.24
N LEU A 12 6.13 27.68 20.71
CA LEU A 12 5.57 26.36 20.44
C LEU A 12 4.25 26.15 21.16
N LEU A 13 4.12 26.57 22.41
CA LEU A 13 2.87 26.50 23.16
C LEU A 13 1.74 27.29 22.46
N ASN A 14 2.07 28.45 21.90
CA ASN A 14 1.13 29.23 21.10
C ASN A 14 0.69 28.46 19.82
N GLY A 15 1.62 27.77 19.16
CA GLY A 15 1.30 26.89 18.02
C GLY A 15 0.43 25.69 18.41
N ILE A 16 0.71 25.05 19.54
CA ILE A 16 -0.08 23.94 20.12
C ILE A 16 -1.52 24.40 20.40
N ASN A 17 -1.68 25.56 21.02
CA ASN A 17 -2.99 26.15 21.28
C ASN A 17 -3.74 26.49 19.98
N ALA A 18 -3.03 27.02 18.96
CA ALA A 18 -3.61 27.28 17.65
C ALA A 18 -4.07 26.00 16.92
N ALA A 19 -3.38 24.88 17.17
CA ALA A 19 -3.78 23.56 16.70
C ALA A 19 -4.96 22.95 17.48
N GLY A 20 -5.38 23.58 18.58
CA GLY A 20 -6.46 23.10 19.45
C GLY A 20 -6.07 21.91 20.34
N TYR A 21 -4.77 21.67 20.54
CA TYR A 21 -4.29 20.59 21.39
C TYR A 21 -4.28 21.04 22.87
N THR A 22 -4.94 20.26 23.74
CA THR A 22 -5.02 20.54 25.18
C THR A 22 -4.26 19.52 26.00
N THR A 23 -4.54 18.25 25.79
CA THR A 23 -3.95 17.10 26.50
C THR A 23 -3.17 16.23 25.55
N CYS A 24 -2.04 15.70 26.03
CA CYS A 24 -1.22 14.77 25.27
C CYS A 24 -1.90 13.41 25.15
N THR A 25 -1.84 12.81 23.96
CA THR A 25 -2.10 11.40 23.81
C THR A 25 -0.97 10.57 24.44
N PRO A 26 -1.16 9.26 24.73
CA PRO A 26 -0.10 8.43 25.30
C PRO A 26 1.22 8.46 24.51
N VAL A 27 1.16 8.43 23.16
CA VAL A 27 2.36 8.49 22.32
C VAL A 27 3.06 9.84 22.41
N GLN A 28 2.29 10.95 22.44
CA GLN A 28 2.85 12.29 22.59
C GLN A 28 3.55 12.45 23.93
N GLU A 29 2.93 11.99 25.00
CA GLU A 29 3.50 12.04 26.34
C GLU A 29 4.83 11.27 26.43
N GLN A 30 4.87 10.04 25.93
CA GLN A 30 6.09 9.23 25.99
C GLN A 30 7.21 9.76 25.09
N VAL A 31 6.87 10.18 23.86
CA VAL A 31 7.85 10.77 22.94
C VAL A 31 8.46 12.04 23.53
N LEU A 32 7.64 12.95 24.08
CA LEU A 32 8.12 14.19 24.68
C LEU A 32 9.01 13.96 25.90
N LYS A 33 8.67 13.00 26.77
CA LYS A 33 9.49 12.64 27.93
C LYS A 33 10.88 12.15 27.57
N ILE A 34 11.01 11.40 26.48
CA ILE A 34 12.27 10.72 26.14
C ILE A 34 13.08 11.54 25.14
N SER A 35 12.45 12.25 24.21
CA SER A 35 13.15 13.00 23.15
C SER A 35 13.99 14.17 23.68
N GLN A 36 13.62 14.76 24.80
CA GLN A 36 14.33 15.90 25.40
C GLN A 36 15.78 15.56 25.84
N ASP A 37 16.07 14.28 26.11
CA ASP A 37 17.41 13.81 26.42
C ASP A 37 18.32 13.69 25.18
N GLY A 38 17.80 13.95 23.97
CA GLY A 38 18.48 13.75 22.70
C GLY A 38 18.63 12.27 22.31
N SER A 39 17.90 11.36 22.97
CA SER A 39 17.87 9.94 22.64
C SER A 39 17.17 9.70 21.31
N ASP A 40 17.69 8.73 20.55
CA ASP A 40 16.97 8.20 19.39
C ASP A 40 15.75 7.39 19.84
N LEU A 41 14.70 7.38 19.02
CA LEU A 41 13.43 6.74 19.35
C LEU A 41 13.03 5.75 18.28
N TYR A 42 12.43 4.67 18.74
CA TYR A 42 11.73 3.72 17.91
C TYR A 42 10.32 3.53 18.48
N VAL A 43 9.32 4.01 17.76
CA VAL A 43 7.96 4.15 18.25
C VAL A 43 7.01 3.26 17.48
N GLN A 44 6.44 2.27 18.16
CA GLN A 44 5.33 1.49 17.63
C GLN A 44 4.01 2.11 18.08
N SER A 45 3.22 2.54 17.11
CA SER A 45 1.89 3.09 17.38
C SER A 45 1.04 3.10 16.11
N GLN A 46 -0.23 2.79 16.25
CA GLN A 46 -1.18 2.77 15.12
C GLN A 46 -1.39 4.17 14.53
N THR A 47 -1.98 4.24 13.32
CA THR A 47 -2.40 5.51 12.72
C THR A 47 -3.53 6.15 13.54
N GLY A 48 -3.55 7.49 13.63
CA GLY A 48 -4.58 8.22 14.36
C GLY A 48 -4.33 8.40 15.86
N THR A 49 -3.19 7.93 16.40
CA THR A 49 -2.82 8.12 17.82
C THR A 49 -2.16 9.46 18.12
N GLY A 50 -1.92 10.29 17.09
CA GLY A 50 -1.26 11.60 17.25
C GLY A 50 0.27 11.56 17.12
N LYS A 51 0.84 10.57 16.39
CA LYS A 51 2.29 10.47 16.12
C LYS A 51 2.86 11.73 15.48
N THR A 52 2.15 12.29 14.50
CA THR A 52 2.60 13.48 13.76
C THR A 52 2.87 14.64 14.70
N ALA A 53 1.92 14.97 15.57
CA ALA A 53 2.11 15.99 16.60
C ALA A 53 3.24 15.62 17.57
N ALA A 54 3.37 14.34 17.93
CA ALA A 54 4.40 13.89 18.87
C ALA A 54 5.82 14.25 18.38
N TYR A 55 6.18 13.85 17.16
CA TYR A 55 7.52 14.15 16.63
C TYR A 55 7.68 15.63 16.23
N LEU A 56 6.62 16.27 15.70
CA LEU A 56 6.70 17.70 15.35
C LEU A 56 6.94 18.57 16.59
N VAL A 57 6.18 18.36 17.66
CA VAL A 57 6.36 19.11 18.92
C VAL A 57 7.75 18.86 19.49
N ALA A 58 8.23 17.61 19.51
CA ALA A 58 9.57 17.28 19.98
C ALA A 58 10.67 18.01 19.19
N ILE A 59 10.61 17.94 17.84
CA ILE A 59 11.62 18.57 16.97
C ILE A 59 11.58 20.09 17.04
N ILE A 60 10.37 20.69 16.97
CA ILE A 60 10.22 22.16 17.02
C ILE A 60 10.73 22.69 18.36
N GLN A 61 10.45 22.01 19.48
CA GLN A 61 11.00 22.36 20.80
C GLN A 61 12.53 22.42 20.76
N GLU A 62 13.17 21.40 20.23
CA GLU A 62 14.62 21.31 20.15
C GLU A 62 15.22 22.37 19.20
N MET A 63 14.56 22.64 18.07
CA MET A 63 15.00 23.67 17.11
C MET A 63 14.86 25.10 17.66
N LEU A 64 13.88 25.35 18.54
CA LEU A 64 13.70 26.65 19.18
C LEU A 64 14.64 26.88 20.38
N THR A 65 15.14 25.80 20.99
CA THR A 65 16.02 25.88 22.18
C THR A 65 17.49 25.76 21.84
N LYS A 66 17.86 25.06 20.76
CA LYS A 66 19.24 24.86 20.30
C LYS A 66 19.64 25.89 19.26
N SER A 67 20.96 26.00 19.00
CA SER A 67 21.54 27.04 18.16
C SER A 67 20.97 27.12 16.73
N VAL A 68 20.97 28.33 16.18
CA VAL A 68 20.55 28.71 14.82
C VAL A 68 21.22 27.82 13.75
N GLY A 69 20.43 27.32 12.80
CA GLY A 69 20.93 26.59 11.62
C GLY A 69 20.69 25.08 11.61
N THR A 70 20.07 24.55 12.66
CA THR A 70 19.66 23.13 12.68
C THR A 70 18.49 22.88 11.72
N LYS A 71 18.50 21.76 11.00
CA LYS A 71 17.42 21.36 10.10
C LYS A 71 16.83 20.03 10.52
N ALA A 72 15.55 19.87 10.25
CA ALA A 72 14.83 18.61 10.39
C ALA A 72 14.50 18.03 9.01
N LEU A 73 14.64 16.71 8.88
CA LEU A 73 14.16 15.94 7.74
C LEU A 73 13.10 14.94 8.21
N ILE A 74 11.92 15.00 7.61
CA ILE A 74 10.81 14.08 7.86
C ILE A 74 10.53 13.33 6.57
N MET A 75 10.80 12.03 6.55
CA MET A 75 10.54 11.15 5.42
C MET A 75 9.20 10.45 5.62
N VAL A 76 8.35 10.51 4.60
CA VAL A 76 7.00 9.92 4.58
C VAL A 76 6.78 9.12 3.30
N PRO A 77 5.98 8.02 3.32
CA PRO A 77 5.79 7.15 2.16
C PRO A 77 4.97 7.79 1.03
N THR A 78 4.06 8.70 1.36
CA THR A 78 3.08 9.22 0.40
C THR A 78 3.09 10.75 0.30
N ARG A 79 2.63 11.24 -0.85
CA ARG A 79 2.55 12.68 -1.14
C ARG A 79 1.49 13.36 -0.27
N GLU A 80 0.41 12.65 -0.02
CA GLU A 80 -0.71 13.11 0.78
C GLU A 80 -0.28 13.32 2.22
N LEU A 81 0.43 12.34 2.80
CA LEU A 81 0.98 12.46 4.14
C LEU A 81 2.01 13.60 4.23
N ALA A 82 2.83 13.81 3.17
CA ALA A 82 3.76 14.94 3.14
C ALA A 82 3.04 16.29 3.25
N VAL A 83 1.92 16.45 2.55
CA VAL A 83 1.10 17.68 2.63
C VAL A 83 0.48 17.84 4.02
N GLN A 84 -0.06 16.77 4.59
CA GLN A 84 -0.66 16.79 5.94
C GLN A 84 0.36 17.19 7.02
N VAL A 85 1.53 16.55 7.00
CA VAL A 85 2.62 16.88 7.95
C VAL A 85 3.08 18.33 7.77
N GLU A 86 3.12 18.85 6.52
CA GLU A 86 3.43 20.25 6.26
C GLU A 86 2.39 21.20 6.85
N GLU A 87 1.09 20.90 6.66
CA GLU A 87 -0.02 21.69 7.19
C GLU A 87 0.03 21.75 8.73
N GLU A 88 0.21 20.60 9.36
CA GLU A 88 0.32 20.50 10.82
C GLU A 88 1.58 21.22 11.35
N ALA A 89 2.73 21.03 10.69
CA ALA A 89 3.96 21.73 11.03
C ALA A 89 3.82 23.27 10.92
N LYS A 90 3.12 23.77 9.90
CA LYS A 90 2.85 25.21 9.75
C LYS A 90 1.99 25.78 10.88
N VAL A 91 0.99 25.04 11.34
CA VAL A 91 0.17 25.45 12.49
C VAL A 91 1.02 25.50 13.75
N LEU A 92 1.80 24.45 14.03
CA LEU A 92 2.68 24.41 15.19
C LEU A 92 3.79 25.46 15.17
N CYS A 93 4.27 25.83 13.99
CA CYS A 93 5.30 26.87 13.80
C CYS A 93 4.72 28.28 13.67
N SER A 94 3.39 28.48 13.74
CA SER A 94 2.72 29.76 13.42
C SER A 94 3.19 30.96 14.22
N ALA A 95 3.68 30.77 15.45
CA ALA A 95 4.22 31.81 16.31
C ALA A 95 5.76 31.88 16.27
N SER A 96 6.44 31.13 15.41
CA SER A 96 7.89 31.09 15.27
C SER A 96 8.36 31.54 13.88
N SER A 97 9.68 31.64 13.68
CA SER A 97 10.28 31.94 12.37
C SER A 97 10.56 30.67 11.54
N LEU A 98 10.32 29.46 12.08
CA LEU A 98 10.61 28.20 11.42
C LEU A 98 9.69 27.98 10.20
N LYS A 99 10.28 27.50 9.12
CA LYS A 99 9.60 27.26 7.84
C LYS A 99 9.57 25.79 7.52
N ALA A 100 8.37 25.22 7.42
CA ALA A 100 8.14 23.87 6.95
C ALA A 100 7.69 23.85 5.49
N TYR A 101 8.21 22.90 4.70
CA TYR A 101 7.79 22.72 3.31
C TYR A 101 7.90 21.26 2.89
N SER A 102 6.93 20.80 2.05
CA SER A 102 6.87 19.41 1.58
C SER A 102 7.40 19.25 0.14
N PHE A 103 8.14 18.15 -0.07
CA PHE A 103 8.82 17.80 -1.32
C PHE A 103 8.37 16.43 -1.79
N PHE A 104 7.65 16.35 -2.91
CA PHE A 104 7.13 15.11 -3.47
C PHE A 104 6.98 15.15 -4.99
N GLY A 105 6.91 13.99 -5.62
CA GLY A 105 6.79 13.87 -7.08
C GLY A 105 5.40 14.26 -7.60
N GLY A 106 5.29 14.48 -8.92
CA GLY A 106 4.00 14.77 -9.59
C GLY A 106 3.54 16.23 -9.53
N VAL A 107 4.34 17.12 -8.94
CA VAL A 107 4.13 18.58 -8.92
C VAL A 107 5.37 19.30 -9.45
N GLY A 108 5.21 20.60 -9.79
CA GLY A 108 6.27 21.39 -10.43
C GLY A 108 7.59 21.39 -9.64
N TYR A 109 8.65 20.88 -10.26
CA TYR A 109 9.99 20.81 -9.69
C TYR A 109 10.54 22.19 -9.32
N GLU A 110 10.40 23.17 -10.23
CA GLU A 110 10.90 24.54 -10.07
C GLU A 110 10.31 25.28 -8.85
N LYS A 111 9.04 25.02 -8.53
CA LYS A 111 8.41 25.60 -7.34
C LYS A 111 9.07 25.11 -6.05
N GLN A 112 9.43 23.84 -6.00
CA GLN A 112 10.08 23.23 -4.83
C GLN A 112 11.52 23.72 -4.70
N VAL A 113 12.26 23.83 -5.80
CA VAL A 113 13.61 24.44 -5.81
C VAL A 113 13.56 25.91 -5.36
N SER A 114 12.55 26.67 -5.80
CA SER A 114 12.36 28.05 -5.34
C SER A 114 12.07 28.14 -3.84
N ALA A 115 11.33 27.18 -3.27
CA ALA A 115 11.09 27.13 -1.83
C ALA A 115 12.40 26.88 -1.05
N LEU A 116 13.23 25.92 -1.50
CA LEU A 116 14.55 25.67 -0.89
C LEU A 116 15.44 26.92 -0.88
N LYS A 117 15.48 27.67 -1.99
CA LYS A 117 16.26 28.93 -2.07
C LYS A 117 15.78 30.01 -1.11
N LYS A 118 14.51 29.99 -0.69
CA LYS A 118 13.93 30.91 0.31
C LYS A 118 14.24 30.50 1.76
N GLY A 119 14.87 29.37 1.93
CA GLY A 119 15.18 28.77 3.22
C GLY A 119 14.02 27.93 3.74
N VAL A 120 14.31 26.69 4.11
CA VAL A 120 13.41 25.72 4.74
C VAL A 120 14.14 25.09 5.91
N ASP A 121 13.51 25.06 7.07
CA ASP A 121 14.07 24.52 8.31
C ASP A 121 13.58 23.09 8.55
N ILE A 122 12.30 22.82 8.27
CA ILE A 122 11.67 21.50 8.38
C ILE A 122 11.36 21.00 6.98
N ILE A 123 12.16 20.04 6.52
CA ILE A 123 12.07 19.43 5.19
C ILE A 123 11.22 18.17 5.33
N ILE A 124 10.07 18.13 4.66
CA ILE A 124 9.17 16.98 4.68
C ILE A 124 9.17 16.39 3.27
N GLY A 125 9.26 15.05 3.10
CA GLY A 125 9.24 14.58 1.72
C GLY A 125 9.15 13.09 1.51
N THR A 126 8.81 12.73 0.26
CA THR A 126 8.86 11.34 -0.21
C THR A 126 10.27 11.02 -0.72
N PRO A 127 10.79 9.79 -0.47
CA PRO A 127 12.17 9.43 -0.76
C PRO A 127 12.64 9.79 -2.18
N GLY A 128 11.90 9.41 -3.22
CA GLY A 128 12.30 9.66 -4.61
C GLY A 128 12.53 11.14 -4.93
N ARG A 129 11.66 12.06 -4.48
CA ARG A 129 11.83 13.49 -4.74
C ARG A 129 12.97 14.11 -3.93
N LEU A 130 13.20 13.64 -2.70
CA LEU A 130 14.34 14.07 -1.90
C LEU A 130 15.66 13.68 -2.60
N ILE A 131 15.74 12.45 -3.13
CA ILE A 131 16.89 11.99 -3.94
C ILE A 131 17.07 12.88 -5.17
N ASP A 132 16.03 13.10 -5.96
CA ASP A 132 16.09 13.95 -7.17
C ASP A 132 16.64 15.37 -6.84
N LEU A 133 16.23 15.94 -5.71
CA LEU A 133 16.69 17.27 -5.28
C LEU A 133 18.15 17.25 -4.81
N CYS A 134 18.60 16.18 -4.11
CA CYS A 134 19.99 16.02 -3.71
C CYS A 134 20.91 15.77 -4.90
N GLU A 135 20.53 14.87 -5.82
CA GLU A 135 21.28 14.58 -7.06
C GLU A 135 21.36 15.82 -7.97
N GLY A 136 20.31 16.64 -7.98
CA GLY A 136 20.27 17.93 -8.70
C GLY A 136 21.02 19.07 -8.00
N ASN A 137 21.73 18.81 -6.87
CA ASN A 137 22.42 19.82 -6.03
C ASN A 137 21.51 20.99 -5.59
N ASN A 138 20.20 20.74 -5.44
CA ASN A 138 19.24 21.73 -4.97
C ASN A 138 18.92 21.58 -3.47
N LEU A 139 19.23 20.44 -2.88
CA LEU A 139 19.00 20.13 -1.48
C LEU A 139 20.28 19.57 -0.85
N ASP A 140 20.77 20.27 0.18
CA ASP A 140 21.86 19.82 1.03
C ASP A 140 21.29 19.34 2.37
N LEU A 141 21.56 18.09 2.70
CA LEU A 141 21.12 17.43 3.93
C LEU A 141 22.23 17.35 5.01
N SER A 142 23.40 17.94 4.76
CA SER A 142 24.55 17.87 5.68
C SER A 142 24.31 18.58 7.02
N ALA A 143 23.37 19.54 7.07
CA ALA A 143 22.99 20.27 8.27
C ALA A 143 21.79 19.66 9.03
N VAL A 144 21.33 18.46 8.65
CA VAL A 144 20.19 17.79 9.30
C VAL A 144 20.60 17.26 10.66
N SER A 145 20.00 17.81 11.70
CA SER A 145 20.20 17.39 13.10
C SER A 145 19.07 16.50 13.62
N TYR A 146 17.91 16.52 12.98
CA TYR A 146 16.73 15.75 13.36
C TYR A 146 16.22 14.99 12.16
N LEU A 147 16.12 13.67 12.30
CA LEU A 147 15.58 12.78 11.29
C LEU A 147 14.33 12.07 11.82
N VAL A 148 13.24 12.15 11.08
CA VAL A 148 12.07 11.32 11.29
C VAL A 148 11.82 10.43 10.08
N VAL A 149 11.52 9.17 10.33
CA VAL A 149 10.98 8.24 9.33
C VAL A 149 9.60 7.82 9.81
N ASP A 150 8.56 8.35 9.19
CA ASP A 150 7.18 8.05 9.57
C ASP A 150 6.57 6.99 8.64
N GLU A 151 5.72 6.13 9.19
CA GLU A 151 5.16 4.96 8.51
C GLU A 151 6.25 4.09 7.85
N ALA A 152 7.28 3.74 8.64
CA ALA A 152 8.45 3.01 8.13
C ALA A 152 8.07 1.64 7.52
N ASP A 153 7.15 0.90 8.13
CA ASP A 153 6.60 -0.36 7.60
C ASP A 153 6.02 -0.16 6.18
N ARG A 154 5.27 0.89 5.96
CA ARG A 154 4.68 1.20 4.65
C ARG A 154 5.72 1.60 3.62
N MET A 155 6.81 2.26 4.03
CA MET A 155 7.92 2.53 3.11
C MET A 155 8.56 1.23 2.60
N PHE A 156 8.65 0.20 3.45
CA PHE A 156 9.09 -1.14 3.03
C PHE A 156 8.12 -1.80 2.06
N ASP A 157 6.82 -1.81 2.38
CA ASP A 157 5.77 -2.39 1.53
C ASP A 157 5.73 -1.75 0.14
N MET A 158 6.02 -0.46 0.05
CA MET A 158 6.07 0.29 -1.21
C MET A 158 7.41 0.17 -1.94
N GLY A 159 8.37 -0.60 -1.39
CA GLY A 159 9.68 -0.83 -2.01
C GLY A 159 10.66 0.34 -1.90
N PHE A 160 10.44 1.32 -1.01
CA PHE A 160 11.33 2.47 -0.83
C PHE A 160 12.59 2.19 0.01
N TYR A 161 12.80 0.96 0.46
CA TYR A 161 13.98 0.61 1.25
C TYR A 161 15.32 0.99 0.59
N PRO A 162 15.55 0.72 -0.70
CA PRO A 162 16.77 1.15 -1.38
C PRO A 162 16.92 2.68 -1.40
N ASP A 163 15.83 3.41 -1.53
CA ASP A 163 15.82 4.87 -1.59
C ASP A 163 16.08 5.48 -0.21
N LEU A 164 15.50 4.91 0.85
CA LEU A 164 15.83 5.26 2.23
C LEU A 164 17.33 5.11 2.50
N ARG A 165 17.93 3.98 2.13
CA ARG A 165 19.38 3.76 2.31
C ARG A 165 20.25 4.75 1.55
N LYS A 166 19.81 5.23 0.37
CA LYS A 166 20.53 6.28 -0.36
C LYS A 166 20.52 7.60 0.40
N LEU A 167 19.35 8.02 0.91
CA LEU A 167 19.21 9.25 1.68
C LEU A 167 19.97 9.19 3.00
N LEU A 168 19.87 8.07 3.72
CA LEU A 168 20.55 7.90 5.01
C LEU A 168 22.10 7.98 4.91
N LYS A 169 22.67 7.65 3.73
CA LYS A 169 24.12 7.78 3.47
C LYS A 169 24.61 9.21 3.28
N VAL A 170 23.74 10.13 2.88
CA VAL A 170 24.11 11.55 2.68
C VAL A 170 23.80 12.43 3.88
N LEU A 171 23.12 11.87 4.89
CA LEU A 171 22.86 12.52 6.17
C LEU A 171 24.09 12.44 7.10
N PRO A 172 24.21 13.34 8.09
CA PRO A 172 25.18 13.19 9.18
C PRO A 172 25.05 11.81 9.86
N SER A 173 26.13 11.33 10.47
CA SER A 173 26.11 10.06 11.22
C SER A 173 25.06 10.09 12.33
N SER A 174 24.63 8.92 12.80
CA SER A 174 23.68 8.80 13.92
C SER A 174 24.18 9.45 15.22
N GLU A 175 25.48 9.62 15.37
CA GLU A 175 26.08 10.32 16.51
C GLU A 175 25.85 11.83 16.48
N ASN A 176 25.68 12.41 15.30
CA ASN A 176 25.55 13.85 15.07
C ASN A 176 24.11 14.29 14.74
N ARG A 177 23.15 13.39 14.87
CA ARG A 177 21.72 13.67 14.67
C ARG A 177 20.90 12.88 15.67
N GLN A 178 19.69 13.35 15.94
CA GLN A 178 18.67 12.58 16.64
C GLN A 178 17.75 11.92 15.58
N THR A 179 17.47 10.62 15.75
CA THR A 179 16.65 9.84 14.82
C THR A 179 15.42 9.29 15.51
N MET A 180 14.26 9.48 14.91
CA MET A 180 12.97 8.96 15.40
C MET A 180 12.30 8.14 14.30
N LEU A 181 12.06 6.86 14.57
CA LEU A 181 11.36 5.94 13.67
C LEU A 181 9.95 5.68 14.19
N PHE A 182 8.96 5.91 13.36
CA PHE A 182 7.55 5.63 13.65
C PHE A 182 7.01 4.57 12.72
N SER A 183 6.36 3.55 13.29
CA SER A 183 5.78 2.43 12.54
C SER A 183 4.52 1.92 13.22
N ALA A 184 3.59 1.36 12.45
CA ALA A 184 2.45 0.65 13.02
C ALA A 184 2.81 -0.79 13.40
N THR A 185 3.80 -1.39 12.72
CA THR A 185 4.24 -2.77 12.95
C THR A 185 5.74 -2.86 13.22
N LEU A 186 6.13 -3.78 14.10
CA LEU A 186 7.53 -4.08 14.44
C LEU A 186 8.07 -5.27 13.62
N ASN A 187 7.92 -5.26 12.31
CA ASN A 187 8.49 -6.32 11.50
C ASN A 187 10.03 -6.30 11.53
N SER A 188 10.67 -7.42 11.16
CA SER A 188 12.13 -7.56 11.18
C SER A 188 12.87 -6.54 10.33
N TYR A 189 12.26 -6.07 9.25
CA TYR A 189 12.86 -5.05 8.36
C TYR A 189 12.93 -3.68 9.04
N VAL A 190 11.87 -3.28 9.74
CA VAL A 190 11.83 -2.01 10.48
C VAL A 190 12.80 -2.05 11.67
N LYS A 191 12.88 -3.18 12.39
CA LYS A 191 13.87 -3.38 13.47
C LYS A 191 15.30 -3.29 12.95
N ASN A 192 15.59 -3.88 11.79
CA ASN A 192 16.92 -3.78 11.17
C ASN A 192 17.26 -2.34 10.76
N LEU A 193 16.29 -1.58 10.24
CA LEU A 193 16.48 -0.16 9.91
C LEU A 193 16.78 0.65 11.17
N ALA A 194 16.03 0.43 12.24
CA ALA A 194 16.26 1.07 13.52
C ALA A 194 17.70 0.77 14.01
N TRP A 195 18.08 -0.49 14.06
CA TRP A 195 19.41 -0.90 14.51
C TRP A 195 20.56 -0.36 13.64
N GLU A 196 20.38 -0.28 12.29
CA GLU A 196 21.41 0.19 11.36
C GLU A 196 21.60 1.73 11.41
N TYR A 197 20.54 2.51 11.73
CA TYR A 197 20.56 3.97 11.53
C TYR A 197 20.24 4.80 12.76
N THR A 198 20.04 4.17 13.92
CA THR A 198 19.88 4.86 15.21
C THR A 198 21.03 4.53 16.15
N ARG A 199 21.16 5.35 17.19
CA ARG A 199 22.11 5.14 18.28
C ARG A 199 21.31 4.80 19.54
N ASP A 200 21.39 3.53 19.99
CA ASP A 200 20.73 3.04 21.22
C ASP A 200 19.29 3.52 21.37
N ALA A 201 18.49 3.40 20.28
CA ALA A 201 17.14 3.92 20.24
C ALA A 201 16.29 3.32 21.36
N LYS A 202 15.60 4.20 22.10
CA LYS A 202 14.62 3.79 23.10
C LYS A 202 13.35 3.34 22.41
N GLU A 203 12.93 2.12 22.68
CA GLU A 203 11.70 1.53 22.15
C GLU A 203 10.50 2.04 22.96
N ILE A 204 9.53 2.62 22.25
CA ILE A 204 8.25 3.03 22.80
C ILE A 204 7.20 2.18 22.11
N GLU A 205 6.59 1.29 22.85
CA GLU A 205 5.44 0.51 22.43
C GLU A 205 4.19 1.09 23.09
N ILE A 206 3.35 1.72 22.28
CA ILE A 206 2.05 2.15 22.75
C ILE A 206 1.12 0.97 22.50
N GLU A 207 0.83 0.24 23.56
CA GLU A 207 -0.31 -0.66 23.56
C GLU A 207 -1.52 0.21 23.21
N THR A 208 -1.93 0.18 21.97
CA THR A 208 -3.28 0.61 21.67
C THR A 208 -4.18 -0.34 22.44
N GLU A 209 -5.08 0.20 23.27
CA GLU A 209 -6.35 -0.50 23.43
C GLU A 209 -6.70 -0.90 22.00
N ASN A 210 -6.45 -2.15 21.69
CA ASN A 210 -6.77 -2.68 20.38
C ASN A 210 -8.16 -2.17 20.12
N ILE A 211 -8.33 -1.28 19.10
CA ILE A 211 -9.63 -1.25 18.45
C ILE A 211 -9.70 -2.69 17.97
N THR A 212 -10.20 -3.48 18.89
CA THR A 212 -10.22 -4.91 18.70
C THR A 212 -11.06 -5.02 17.46
N VAL A 213 -10.54 -5.79 16.51
CA VAL A 213 -11.33 -6.19 15.35
C VAL A 213 -12.77 -6.54 15.79
N SER A 214 -12.95 -6.88 17.08
CA SER A 214 -14.20 -7.10 17.81
C SER A 214 -15.07 -5.86 18.09
N GLU A 215 -14.55 -4.63 18.09
CA GLU A 215 -15.35 -3.41 18.33
C GLU A 215 -15.98 -2.85 17.05
N ILE A 216 -15.52 -3.30 15.88
CA ILE A 216 -16.11 -2.96 14.60
C ILE A 216 -17.26 -3.92 14.31
N ASP A 217 -18.45 -3.38 14.02
CA ASP A 217 -19.56 -4.19 13.51
C ASP A 217 -19.24 -4.70 12.11
N GLN A 218 -18.69 -5.95 12.05
CA GLN A 218 -18.21 -6.57 10.83
C GLN A 218 -19.22 -7.57 10.33
N GLN A 219 -19.48 -7.54 9.02
CA GLN A 219 -20.31 -8.53 8.36
C GLN A 219 -19.68 -8.97 7.03
N LEU A 220 -19.48 -10.27 6.88
CA LEU A 220 -19.09 -10.87 5.61
C LEU A 220 -20.34 -11.33 4.87
N LEU A 221 -20.51 -10.83 3.65
CA LEU A 221 -21.66 -11.11 2.78
C LEU A 221 -21.25 -11.99 1.61
N HIS A 222 -21.73 -13.23 1.59
CA HIS A 222 -21.55 -14.11 0.44
C HIS A 222 -22.46 -13.65 -0.71
N VAL A 223 -21.85 -13.31 -1.83
CA VAL A 223 -22.54 -12.78 -3.02
C VAL A 223 -21.81 -13.21 -4.29
N SER A 224 -22.53 -13.47 -5.37
CA SER A 224 -21.89 -13.76 -6.66
C SER A 224 -21.23 -12.51 -7.26
N SER A 225 -20.15 -12.70 -8.03
CA SER A 225 -19.41 -11.60 -8.66
C SER A 225 -20.28 -10.68 -9.50
N ASP A 226 -21.31 -11.21 -10.17
CA ASP A 226 -22.24 -10.46 -11.03
C ASP A 226 -23.29 -9.68 -10.22
N GLU A 227 -23.49 -10.02 -8.95
CA GLU A 227 -24.46 -9.35 -8.06
C GLU A 227 -23.83 -8.36 -7.09
N LYS A 228 -22.48 -8.34 -6.96
CA LYS A 228 -21.76 -7.41 -6.06
C LYS A 228 -22.23 -5.95 -6.22
N MET A 229 -22.46 -5.47 -7.45
CA MET A 229 -22.91 -4.09 -7.69
C MET A 229 -24.33 -3.82 -7.19
N LYS A 230 -25.26 -4.76 -7.37
CA LYS A 230 -26.64 -4.62 -6.86
C LYS A 230 -26.65 -4.55 -5.34
N LEU A 231 -25.84 -5.40 -4.70
CA LEU A 231 -25.68 -5.40 -3.25
C LEU A 231 -25.04 -4.09 -2.75
N LEU A 232 -23.98 -3.62 -3.42
CA LEU A 232 -23.30 -2.36 -3.08
C LEU A 232 -24.25 -1.16 -3.15
N VAL A 233 -25.01 -1.04 -4.26
CA VAL A 233 -26.01 0.03 -4.43
C VAL A 233 -27.09 -0.07 -3.36
N GLY A 234 -27.53 -1.28 -3.05
CA GLY A 234 -28.55 -1.54 -2.02
C GLY A 234 -28.08 -1.12 -0.63
N ILE A 235 -26.90 -1.53 -0.20
CA ILE A 235 -26.36 -1.17 1.13
C ILE A 235 -26.23 0.35 1.25
N ILE A 236 -25.61 1.03 0.26
CA ILE A 236 -25.38 2.47 0.34
C ILE A 236 -26.70 3.26 0.36
N LYS A 237 -27.68 2.88 -0.48
CA LYS A 237 -28.96 3.59 -0.52
C LYS A 237 -29.85 3.32 0.70
N ASN A 238 -29.87 2.09 1.22
CA ASN A 238 -30.69 1.72 2.35
C ASN A 238 -30.15 2.26 3.67
N GLU A 239 -28.82 2.25 3.86
CA GLU A 239 -28.20 2.73 5.11
C GLU A 239 -27.85 4.23 5.07
N ASN A 240 -27.74 4.79 3.88
CA ASN A 240 -27.43 6.22 3.65
C ASN A 240 -26.29 6.75 4.54
N PRO A 241 -25.11 6.12 4.55
CA PRO A 241 -24.03 6.51 5.43
C PRO A 241 -23.47 7.90 5.08
N ALA A 242 -23.07 8.66 6.10
CA ALA A 242 -22.50 10.00 5.92
C ALA A 242 -21.19 9.97 5.13
N SER A 243 -20.36 8.93 5.33
CA SER A 243 -19.10 8.74 4.65
C SER A 243 -18.77 7.25 4.49
N VAL A 244 -18.31 6.85 3.30
CA VAL A 244 -17.98 5.46 2.97
C VAL A 244 -16.67 5.41 2.20
N ILE A 245 -15.79 4.47 2.57
CA ILE A 245 -14.70 4.05 1.70
C ILE A 245 -14.94 2.63 1.19
N ILE A 246 -14.73 2.43 -0.12
CA ILE A 246 -14.89 1.15 -0.80
C ILE A 246 -13.53 0.70 -1.30
N PHE A 247 -13.09 -0.48 -0.88
CA PHE A 247 -11.82 -1.04 -1.28
C PHE A 247 -11.98 -2.05 -2.43
N CYS A 248 -11.20 -1.83 -3.50
CA CYS A 248 -11.05 -2.74 -4.63
C CYS A 248 -9.58 -3.14 -4.81
N ASN A 249 -9.33 -4.35 -5.29
CA ASN A 249 -7.97 -4.87 -5.45
C ASN A 249 -7.25 -4.31 -6.69
N THR A 250 -7.95 -3.78 -7.69
CA THR A 250 -7.33 -3.26 -8.91
C THR A 250 -7.71 -1.80 -9.19
N LYS A 251 -6.82 -1.06 -9.84
CA LYS A 251 -7.05 0.31 -10.29
C LYS A 251 -8.27 0.41 -11.20
N ARG A 252 -8.42 -0.58 -12.10
CA ARG A 252 -9.54 -0.66 -13.03
C ARG A 252 -10.86 -0.89 -12.31
N SER A 253 -10.90 -1.81 -11.34
CA SER A 253 -12.09 -2.02 -10.51
C SER A 253 -12.52 -0.73 -9.81
N CYS A 254 -11.59 0.02 -9.22
CA CYS A 254 -11.90 1.28 -8.56
C CYS A 254 -12.60 2.27 -9.51
N GLU A 255 -12.04 2.47 -10.70
CA GLU A 255 -12.62 3.40 -11.68
C GLU A 255 -13.98 2.93 -12.16
N VAL A 256 -14.13 1.62 -12.45
CA VAL A 256 -15.40 1.03 -12.91
C VAL A 256 -16.47 1.13 -11.82
N VAL A 257 -16.16 0.75 -10.58
CA VAL A 257 -17.11 0.79 -9.46
C VAL A 257 -17.57 2.22 -9.19
N ALA A 258 -16.64 3.20 -9.14
CA ALA A 258 -17.00 4.59 -8.93
C ALA A 258 -17.92 5.13 -10.02
N LYS A 259 -17.61 4.91 -11.30
CA LYS A 259 -18.46 5.33 -12.43
C LYS A 259 -19.82 4.65 -12.44
N ARG A 260 -19.89 3.38 -12.03
CA ARG A 260 -21.17 2.66 -11.88
C ARG A 260 -22.02 3.24 -10.75
N LEU A 261 -21.39 3.62 -9.62
CA LEU A 261 -22.08 4.29 -8.52
C LEU A 261 -22.63 5.67 -8.93
N GLU A 262 -21.87 6.44 -9.72
CA GLU A 262 -22.35 7.71 -10.30
C GLU A 262 -23.59 7.50 -11.19
N LEU A 263 -23.58 6.46 -12.05
CA LEU A 263 -24.74 6.09 -12.88
C LEU A 263 -25.96 5.67 -12.05
N ASN A 264 -25.73 5.19 -10.83
CA ASN A 264 -26.76 4.87 -9.85
C ASN A 264 -27.16 6.08 -8.96
N GLU A 265 -26.74 7.31 -9.36
CA GLU A 265 -27.06 8.59 -8.69
C GLU A 265 -26.43 8.72 -7.28
N LEU A 266 -25.32 8.03 -7.04
CA LEU A 266 -24.54 8.15 -5.80
C LEU A 266 -23.38 9.12 -6.01
N LYS A 267 -23.09 9.97 -5.00
CA LYS A 267 -22.00 10.93 -5.03
C LYS A 267 -20.67 10.22 -4.76
N ALA A 268 -20.17 9.51 -5.75
CA ALA A 268 -18.95 8.71 -5.65
C ALA A 268 -17.78 9.35 -6.41
N SER A 269 -16.56 9.06 -5.98
CA SER A 269 -15.34 9.29 -6.75
C SER A 269 -14.31 8.22 -6.41
N PHE A 270 -13.20 8.17 -7.16
CA PHE A 270 -12.15 7.18 -6.93
C PHE A 270 -10.77 7.80 -6.75
N ILE A 271 -9.89 7.06 -6.05
CA ILE A 271 -8.50 7.41 -5.87
C ILE A 271 -7.62 6.19 -6.16
N ILE A 272 -6.69 6.35 -7.12
CA ILE A 272 -5.74 5.33 -7.55
C ILE A 272 -4.36 5.97 -7.75
N GLY A 273 -3.30 5.14 -7.77
CA GLY A 273 -1.93 5.62 -7.91
C GLY A 273 -1.65 6.44 -9.16
N ASP A 274 -2.34 6.12 -10.27
CA ASP A 274 -2.13 6.76 -11.58
C ASP A 274 -2.87 8.09 -11.74
N LEU A 275 -3.73 8.45 -10.77
CA LEU A 275 -4.46 9.71 -10.81
C LEU A 275 -3.48 10.89 -10.66
N PRO A 276 -3.56 11.93 -11.51
CA PRO A 276 -2.75 13.14 -11.35
C PRO A 276 -2.91 13.76 -9.96
N GLN A 277 -1.81 14.24 -9.36
CA GLN A 277 -1.78 14.69 -7.97
C GLN A 277 -2.81 15.78 -7.64
N ASN A 278 -3.01 16.74 -8.55
CA ASN A 278 -4.03 17.78 -8.39
C ASN A 278 -5.46 17.21 -8.33
N ARG A 279 -5.75 16.15 -9.09
CA ARG A 279 -7.04 15.44 -9.03
C ARG A 279 -7.19 14.65 -7.74
N ARG A 280 -6.11 13.99 -7.27
CA ARG A 280 -6.14 13.26 -5.99
C ARG A 280 -6.48 14.19 -4.83
N LEU A 281 -5.77 15.30 -4.71
CA LEU A 281 -6.02 16.31 -3.67
C LEU A 281 -7.45 16.87 -3.76
N LYS A 282 -7.94 17.15 -4.97
CA LYS A 282 -9.31 17.61 -5.16
C LYS A 282 -10.33 16.58 -4.68
N VAL A 283 -10.19 15.30 -5.04
CA VAL A 283 -11.09 14.22 -4.62
C VAL A 283 -11.10 14.09 -3.11
N LEU A 284 -9.92 14.14 -2.45
CA LEU A 284 -9.82 14.08 -1.00
C LEU A 284 -10.51 15.28 -0.31
N ASN A 285 -10.30 16.48 -0.82
CA ASN A 285 -10.95 17.68 -0.30
C ASN A 285 -12.47 17.62 -0.50
N ASP A 286 -12.93 17.22 -1.69
CA ASP A 286 -14.36 17.07 -1.98
C ASP A 286 -15.01 15.99 -1.09
N PHE A 287 -14.26 14.94 -0.68
CA PHE A 287 -14.71 13.94 0.27
C PHE A 287 -14.74 14.49 1.71
N LYS A 288 -13.69 15.18 2.16
CA LYS A 288 -13.63 15.83 3.48
C LYS A 288 -14.74 16.89 3.64
N ASP A 289 -15.00 17.65 2.58
CA ASP A 289 -16.07 18.69 2.56
C ASP A 289 -17.49 18.09 2.45
N GLY A 290 -17.64 16.76 2.32
CA GLY A 290 -18.93 16.08 2.14
C GLY A 290 -19.61 16.35 0.79
N LYS A 291 -18.90 16.90 -0.21
CA LYS A 291 -19.40 17.07 -1.59
C LYS A 291 -19.60 15.71 -2.28
N ILE A 292 -18.74 14.74 -1.97
CA ILE A 292 -18.90 13.32 -2.25
C ILE A 292 -18.92 12.57 -0.91
N ASN A 293 -19.73 11.53 -0.80
CA ASN A 293 -19.83 10.71 0.41
C ASN A 293 -19.30 9.29 0.21
N VAL A 294 -18.95 8.90 -1.02
CA VAL A 294 -18.40 7.58 -1.36
C VAL A 294 -17.05 7.73 -2.04
N LEU A 295 -16.01 7.18 -1.42
CA LEU A 295 -14.66 7.13 -1.96
C LEU A 295 -14.30 5.69 -2.32
N VAL A 296 -13.92 5.42 -3.58
CA VAL A 296 -13.46 4.09 -4.03
C VAL A 296 -11.95 4.10 -4.17
N ALA A 297 -11.25 3.16 -3.54
CA ALA A 297 -9.78 3.19 -3.48
C ALA A 297 -9.15 1.80 -3.58
N THR A 298 -7.89 1.75 -4.04
CA THR A 298 -7.00 0.59 -3.81
C THR A 298 -6.27 0.75 -2.49
N ASP A 299 -5.77 -0.36 -1.91
CA ASP A 299 -4.97 -0.31 -0.68
C ASP A 299 -3.81 0.68 -0.79
N VAL A 300 -3.04 0.62 -1.88
CA VAL A 300 -1.90 1.51 -2.13
C VAL A 300 -2.33 2.98 -2.17
N ALA A 301 -3.47 3.29 -2.80
CA ALA A 301 -3.94 4.66 -2.93
C ALA A 301 -4.59 5.20 -1.65
N ALA A 302 -5.14 4.32 -0.82
CA ALA A 302 -5.74 4.66 0.48
C ALA A 302 -4.70 4.78 1.62
N ARG A 303 -3.47 4.33 1.38
CA ARG A 303 -2.38 4.50 2.35
C ARG A 303 -1.97 5.97 2.43
N GLY A 304 -1.75 6.46 3.65
CA GLY A 304 -1.28 7.84 3.90
C GLY A 304 -2.30 8.93 3.58
N ILE A 305 -3.57 8.59 3.32
CA ILE A 305 -4.65 9.58 3.28
C ILE A 305 -5.32 9.66 4.66
N ASP A 306 -5.53 10.91 5.10
CA ASP A 306 -6.25 11.22 6.32
C ASP A 306 -7.77 11.12 6.06
N VAL A 307 -8.24 9.90 6.03
CA VAL A 307 -9.64 9.54 5.86
C VAL A 307 -9.95 8.49 6.90
N ASP A 308 -10.22 8.97 8.11
CA ASP A 308 -10.51 8.17 9.28
C ASP A 308 -11.89 8.53 9.85
N ASN A 309 -12.36 7.81 10.86
CA ASN A 309 -13.69 7.99 11.48
C ASN A 309 -14.86 7.91 10.49
N LEU A 310 -14.72 7.06 9.48
CA LEU A 310 -15.77 6.84 8.50
C LEU A 310 -16.96 6.14 9.12
N ALA A 311 -18.16 6.48 8.64
CA ALA A 311 -19.37 5.80 9.05
C ALA A 311 -19.38 4.34 8.60
N MET A 312 -18.75 4.04 7.44
CA MET A 312 -18.76 2.71 6.86
C MET A 312 -17.50 2.42 6.03
N VAL A 313 -17.05 1.17 6.10
CA VAL A 313 -16.04 0.59 5.21
C VAL A 313 -16.66 -0.55 4.42
N ILE A 314 -16.41 -0.64 3.12
CA ILE A 314 -16.86 -1.75 2.29
C ILE A 314 -15.66 -2.36 1.57
N ASN A 315 -15.34 -3.63 1.85
CA ASN A 315 -14.43 -4.41 1.05
C ASN A 315 -15.21 -5.00 -0.13
N PHE A 316 -15.21 -4.33 -1.27
CA PHE A 316 -15.83 -4.82 -2.51
C PHE A 316 -15.12 -6.08 -3.02
N ASP A 317 -13.81 -6.13 -2.85
CA ASP A 317 -12.96 -7.29 -3.04
C ASP A 317 -12.26 -7.63 -1.73
N LEU A 318 -12.21 -8.91 -1.34
CA LEU A 318 -11.36 -9.37 -0.24
C LEU A 318 -9.89 -9.03 -0.54
N PRO A 319 -9.13 -8.50 0.41
CA PRO A 319 -7.71 -8.20 0.19
C PRO A 319 -6.91 -9.49 -0.08
N ASN A 320 -5.85 -9.36 -0.89
CA ASN A 320 -4.93 -10.47 -1.16
C ASN A 320 -4.02 -10.77 0.04
N GLU A 321 -3.72 -9.76 0.84
CA GLU A 321 -2.89 -9.84 2.05
C GLU A 321 -3.77 -9.64 3.28
N ALA A 322 -3.64 -10.53 4.24
CA ALA A 322 -4.48 -10.53 5.45
C ALA A 322 -4.32 -9.25 6.29
N GLU A 323 -3.11 -8.69 6.36
CA GLU A 323 -2.84 -7.44 7.08
C GLU A 323 -3.66 -6.26 6.54
N ASN A 324 -3.87 -6.21 5.20
CA ASN A 324 -4.66 -5.15 4.58
C ASN A 324 -6.11 -5.15 5.06
N TYR A 325 -6.66 -6.30 5.46
CA TYR A 325 -8.02 -6.36 6.02
C TYR A 325 -8.17 -5.47 7.24
N VAL A 326 -7.27 -5.60 8.21
CA VAL A 326 -7.26 -4.79 9.44
C VAL A 326 -7.06 -3.30 9.14
N HIS A 327 -6.13 -2.99 8.22
CA HIS A 327 -5.88 -1.61 7.81
C HIS A 327 -7.07 -0.96 7.10
N ARG A 328 -7.88 -1.75 6.36
CA ARG A 328 -9.10 -1.27 5.69
C ARG A 328 -10.20 -1.00 6.70
N ILE A 329 -10.55 -1.99 7.52
CA ILE A 329 -11.65 -1.85 8.48
C ILE A 329 -11.30 -0.83 9.58
N GLY A 330 -10.03 -0.67 9.95
CA GLY A 330 -9.55 0.34 10.88
C GLY A 330 -9.69 1.79 10.39
N ARG A 331 -10.32 2.06 9.23
CA ARG A 331 -10.74 3.41 8.80
C ARG A 331 -12.06 3.84 9.42
N THR A 332 -12.76 2.95 10.08
CA THR A 332 -13.96 3.22 10.87
C THR A 332 -13.73 2.91 12.35
N ALA A 333 -14.70 3.20 13.21
CA ALA A 333 -14.70 2.87 14.64
C ALA A 333 -13.50 3.42 15.43
N ARG A 334 -13.09 4.68 15.20
CA ARG A 334 -12.02 5.33 15.97
C ARG A 334 -12.59 6.28 17.03
N ALA A 335 -11.79 6.51 18.08
CA ALA A 335 -12.10 7.43 19.16
C ALA A 335 -13.44 7.11 19.89
N GLY A 336 -13.73 5.82 20.12
CA GLY A 336 -14.92 5.37 20.85
C GLY A 336 -16.23 5.49 20.06
N LYS A 337 -16.18 5.70 18.74
CA LYS A 337 -17.36 5.68 17.86
C LYS A 337 -17.56 4.28 17.27
N SER A 338 -18.81 3.82 17.22
CA SER A 338 -19.16 2.58 16.50
C SER A 338 -19.02 2.79 14.99
N GLY A 339 -18.49 1.80 14.28
CA GLY A 339 -18.35 1.82 12.84
C GLY A 339 -18.74 0.49 12.21
N LYS A 340 -19.18 0.52 10.96
CA LYS A 340 -19.60 -0.69 10.21
C LYS A 340 -18.59 -1.06 9.13
N ALA A 341 -18.35 -2.36 9.00
CA ALA A 341 -17.52 -2.91 7.94
C ALA A 341 -18.24 -4.05 7.21
N TYR A 342 -18.53 -3.87 5.94
CA TYR A 342 -19.06 -4.91 5.08
C TYR A 342 -17.96 -5.51 4.20
N THR A 343 -17.92 -6.82 4.10
CA THR A 343 -16.95 -7.53 3.26
C THR A 343 -17.68 -8.45 2.31
N PHE A 344 -17.53 -8.22 1.00
CA PHE A 344 -18.12 -9.06 -0.03
C PHE A 344 -17.19 -10.23 -0.33
N CYS A 345 -17.75 -11.44 -0.28
CA CYS A 345 -17.04 -12.67 -0.57
C CYS A 345 -17.70 -13.38 -1.73
N SER A 346 -17.04 -13.38 -2.87
CA SER A 346 -17.50 -14.08 -4.07
C SER A 346 -16.73 -15.38 -4.31
N GLU A 347 -17.10 -16.11 -5.33
CA GLU A 347 -16.40 -17.31 -5.80
C GLU A 347 -14.94 -17.06 -6.18
N GLN A 348 -14.57 -15.80 -6.43
CA GLN A 348 -13.17 -15.41 -6.75
C GLN A 348 -12.36 -15.09 -5.50
N ASP A 349 -13.01 -14.54 -4.47
CA ASP A 349 -12.37 -14.02 -3.27
C ASP A 349 -12.24 -15.04 -2.15
N VAL A 350 -13.11 -16.06 -2.11
CA VAL A 350 -13.29 -16.98 -0.98
C VAL A 350 -12.00 -17.66 -0.53
N TYR A 351 -11.03 -17.82 -1.42
CA TYR A 351 -9.74 -18.45 -1.11
C TYR A 351 -8.83 -17.61 -0.19
N ASN A 352 -9.07 -16.30 -0.13
CA ASN A 352 -8.31 -15.39 0.74
C ASN A 352 -8.86 -15.35 2.17
N LEU A 353 -10.13 -15.73 2.36
CA LEU A 353 -10.81 -15.64 3.66
C LEU A 353 -10.10 -16.41 4.79
N PRO A 354 -9.63 -17.66 4.62
CA PRO A 354 -8.98 -18.38 5.72
C PRO A 354 -7.69 -17.74 6.22
N ALA A 355 -6.96 -17.05 5.34
CA ALA A 355 -5.74 -16.34 5.73
C ALA A 355 -6.07 -15.11 6.57
N ILE A 356 -7.15 -14.41 6.24
CA ILE A 356 -7.63 -13.24 6.97
C ILE A 356 -8.14 -13.65 8.35
N GLU A 357 -9.04 -14.65 8.44
CA GLU A 357 -9.59 -15.13 9.72
C GLU A 357 -8.51 -15.66 10.66
N ARG A 358 -7.46 -16.30 10.11
CA ARG A 358 -6.31 -16.72 10.91
C ARG A 358 -5.48 -15.55 11.42
N TYR A 359 -5.32 -14.49 10.59
CA TYR A 359 -4.55 -13.31 10.97
C TYR A 359 -5.23 -12.49 12.06
N ILE A 360 -6.56 -12.34 11.98
CA ILE A 360 -7.35 -11.62 13.00
C ILE A 360 -7.75 -12.51 14.19
N GLU A 361 -7.36 -13.78 14.18
CA GLU A 361 -7.63 -14.79 15.23
C GLU A 361 -9.13 -14.97 15.56
N MET A 362 -10.01 -14.61 14.61
CA MET A 362 -11.46 -14.76 14.77
C MET A 362 -12.14 -15.07 13.43
N SER A 363 -13.31 -15.71 13.48
CA SER A 363 -14.18 -15.85 12.31
C SER A 363 -15.03 -14.59 12.12
N ILE A 364 -15.06 -14.07 10.89
CA ILE A 364 -15.88 -12.90 10.57
C ILE A 364 -17.36 -13.36 10.52
N PRO A 365 -18.28 -12.70 11.26
CA PRO A 365 -19.70 -13.02 11.18
C PRO A 365 -20.17 -12.99 9.72
N SER A 366 -20.62 -14.13 9.21
CA SER A 366 -20.90 -14.29 7.78
C SER A 366 -22.33 -14.71 7.52
N ARG A 367 -22.91 -14.14 6.47
CA ARG A 367 -24.23 -14.53 5.96
C ARG A 367 -24.28 -14.42 4.44
N VAL A 368 -25.29 -15.00 3.86
CA VAL A 368 -25.58 -14.79 2.44
C VAL A 368 -26.28 -13.45 2.26
N ALA A 369 -25.93 -12.72 1.20
CA ALA A 369 -26.64 -11.52 0.82
C ALA A 369 -28.07 -11.86 0.40
N TYR A 370 -29.06 -11.27 1.06
CA TYR A 370 -30.45 -11.50 0.72
C TYR A 370 -30.88 -10.65 -0.49
N PRO A 371 -31.80 -11.14 -1.34
CA PRO A 371 -32.31 -10.39 -2.49
C PRO A 371 -32.91 -9.03 -2.11
N GLU A 372 -33.51 -8.90 -0.93
CA GLU A 372 -34.10 -7.66 -0.41
C GLU A 372 -33.06 -6.56 -0.14
N GLN A 373 -31.80 -6.95 0.05
CA GLN A 373 -30.69 -6.02 0.22
C GLN A 373 -30.14 -5.51 -1.11
N MET A 374 -30.52 -6.12 -2.23
CA MET A 374 -30.04 -5.79 -3.56
C MET A 374 -31.02 -4.84 -4.25
N LEU A 375 -30.51 -3.73 -4.76
CA LEU A 375 -31.26 -2.82 -5.60
C LEU A 375 -30.85 -3.00 -7.07
N GLU A 376 -31.73 -2.57 -7.96
CA GLU A 376 -31.45 -2.56 -9.39
C GLU A 376 -30.22 -1.71 -9.69
N ASP A 377 -29.29 -2.27 -10.43
CA ASP A 377 -28.10 -1.56 -10.92
C ASP A 377 -28.42 -0.92 -12.28
N LYS A 378 -28.66 0.39 -12.29
CA LYS A 378 -28.91 1.18 -13.49
C LYS A 378 -27.75 1.14 -14.50
N SER A 379 -26.56 0.76 -14.05
CA SER A 379 -25.37 0.62 -14.89
C SER A 379 -25.19 -0.76 -15.50
N ALA A 380 -26.13 -1.71 -15.25
CA ALA A 380 -26.03 -3.07 -15.76
C ALA A 380 -26.00 -3.09 -17.31
N GLY A 381 -25.05 -3.83 -17.87
CA GLY A 381 -24.87 -3.91 -19.32
C GLY A 381 -24.15 -2.71 -19.96
N ILE A 382 -23.90 -1.63 -19.23
CA ILE A 382 -23.15 -0.47 -19.75
C ILE A 382 -21.64 -0.78 -19.70
N TYR A 383 -20.98 -0.62 -20.85
CA TYR A 383 -19.52 -0.72 -20.91
C TYR A 383 -18.89 0.56 -20.36
N ILE A 384 -18.13 0.43 -19.27
CA ILE A 384 -17.39 1.54 -18.67
C ILE A 384 -15.99 1.61 -19.27
N LYS A 385 -15.70 2.70 -19.99
CA LYS A 385 -14.36 2.99 -20.46
C LYS A 385 -13.54 3.61 -19.33
N THR A 386 -12.43 2.97 -18.98
CA THR A 386 -11.48 3.48 -17.99
C THR A 386 -10.47 4.42 -18.65
N GLU A 387 -10.06 5.47 -17.93
CA GLU A 387 -9.09 6.48 -18.39
C GLU A 387 -7.72 6.26 -17.77
N PHE A 388 -7.71 5.92 -16.48
CA PHE A 388 -6.50 5.81 -15.66
C PHE A 388 -6.24 4.38 -15.16
N GLY A 389 -7.28 3.62 -14.89
CA GLY A 389 -7.19 2.27 -14.35
C GLY A 389 -6.86 1.24 -15.43
N HIS A 390 -5.65 1.26 -15.99
CA HIS A 390 -5.15 0.23 -16.87
C HIS A 390 -4.37 -0.81 -16.05
N ASP A 391 -4.68 -2.11 -16.25
CA ASP A 391 -3.88 -3.18 -15.69
C ASP A 391 -2.61 -3.35 -16.52
N ASP A 392 -1.46 -3.62 -15.88
CA ASP A 392 -0.13 -3.75 -16.52
C ASP A 392 -0.08 -4.80 -17.64
N HIS A 393 -1.07 -5.71 -17.69
CA HIS A 393 -1.24 -6.69 -18.78
C HIS A 393 -1.74 -6.09 -20.11
N ASP A 394 -2.44 -4.95 -20.10
CA ASP A 394 -2.92 -4.30 -21.32
C ASP A 394 -1.82 -3.46 -21.99
N ASP A 395 -0.86 -2.95 -21.23
CA ASP A 395 0.25 -2.17 -21.79
C ASP A 395 1.26 -3.03 -22.56
N ARG A 396 1.45 -4.30 -22.17
CA ARG A 396 2.28 -5.25 -22.95
C ARG A 396 1.69 -5.57 -24.33
N LYS A 397 0.36 -5.53 -24.48
CA LYS A 397 -0.30 -5.72 -25.79
C LYS A 397 -0.22 -4.49 -26.68
N LYS A 398 -0.18 -3.28 -26.10
CA LYS A 398 -0.04 -2.03 -26.86
C LYS A 398 1.38 -1.80 -27.34
N SER A 399 2.40 -2.15 -26.54
CA SER A 399 3.80 -2.04 -26.94
C SER A 399 4.14 -2.96 -28.13
N ASN A 400 3.60 -4.18 -28.16
CA ASN A 400 3.80 -5.09 -29.29
C ASN A 400 3.10 -4.63 -30.58
N ARG A 401 1.94 -3.94 -30.49
CA ARG A 401 1.28 -3.38 -31.69
C ARG A 401 1.98 -2.14 -32.24
N SER A 402 2.69 -1.39 -31.42
CA SER A 402 3.48 -0.23 -31.84
C SER A 402 4.78 -0.64 -32.56
N TYR A 403 5.37 -1.79 -32.19
CA TYR A 403 6.56 -2.32 -32.86
C TYR A 403 6.26 -2.89 -34.25
N ASP A 404 5.10 -3.51 -34.44
CA ASP A 404 4.69 -4.03 -35.76
C ASP A 404 4.31 -2.91 -36.75
N LYS A 405 3.73 -1.79 -36.24
CA LYS A 405 3.39 -0.64 -37.11
C LYS A 405 4.63 0.13 -37.61
N LYS A 406 5.72 0.19 -36.81
CA LYS A 406 7.00 0.81 -37.25
C LYS A 406 7.81 -0.05 -38.22
N ARG A 407 7.49 -1.35 -38.36
CA ARG A 407 8.15 -2.25 -39.35
C ARG A 407 7.49 -2.21 -40.73
N SER A 408 6.24 -1.74 -40.84
CA SER A 408 5.54 -1.65 -42.14
C SER A 408 5.80 -0.32 -42.88
N ASP A 409 6.20 0.75 -42.18
CA ASP A 409 6.44 2.05 -42.83
C ASP A 409 7.86 2.27 -43.39
N ASN A 410 8.77 1.26 -43.24
CA ASN A 410 10.15 1.38 -43.74
C ASN A 410 10.44 0.53 -44.99
N ARG A 411 9.39 0.15 -45.75
CA ARG A 411 9.52 -0.53 -47.06
C ARG A 411 8.80 0.22 -48.16
N GLY A 412 9.18 1.45 -48.41
CA GLY A 412 8.59 2.24 -49.47
C GLY A 412 9.46 3.41 -49.87
N HIS A 413 10.62 3.16 -50.45
CA HIS A 413 11.29 4.04 -51.43
C HIS A 413 12.42 3.29 -52.08
N ARG A 414 12.11 2.71 -53.23
CA ARG A 414 13.05 2.53 -54.34
C ARG A 414 12.29 2.68 -55.64
N GLU A 415 12.44 3.84 -56.23
CA GLU A 415 12.18 4.06 -57.64
C GLU A 415 13.04 3.15 -58.50
N ASN A 416 12.47 2.52 -59.53
CA ASN A 416 13.03 2.61 -60.87
C ASN A 416 12.11 1.99 -61.91
N HIS A 417 11.84 2.80 -62.86
CA HIS A 417 11.62 2.66 -64.31
C HIS A 417 11.41 1.29 -64.95
N SER A 418 10.45 1.34 -65.79
CA SER A 418 10.30 0.91 -67.19
C SER A 418 9.38 -0.26 -67.50
N LYS A 419 8.30 0.11 -68.17
CA LYS A 419 7.79 -0.41 -69.47
C LYS A 419 7.32 -1.85 -69.62
N ASP A 420 6.09 -1.85 -70.15
CA ASP A 420 5.51 -2.74 -71.12
C ASP A 420 4.78 -4.03 -70.66
N GLY A 421 3.49 -3.94 -70.75
CA GLY A 421 2.61 -4.74 -71.60
C GLY A 421 2.42 -6.22 -71.22
N TYR A 422 1.24 -6.59 -70.82
CA TYR A 422 0.37 -7.54 -71.55
C TYR A 422 -0.91 -7.83 -70.77
N LYS A 423 -1.99 -7.84 -71.53
CA LYS A 423 -3.35 -8.22 -71.15
C LYS A 423 -3.44 -9.71 -70.80
N GLY A 424 -4.28 -10.03 -69.82
CA GLY A 424 -4.70 -11.43 -69.61
C GLY A 424 -5.85 -11.52 -68.61
N LYS A 425 -7.07 -11.71 -69.12
CA LYS A 425 -8.29 -12.08 -68.42
C LYS A 425 -8.16 -13.42 -67.71
N SER A 426 -8.70 -13.62 -66.52
CA SER A 426 -9.72 -14.66 -66.31
C SER A 426 -10.28 -14.68 -64.88
N ASN A 427 -11.56 -14.73 -64.83
CA ASN A 427 -12.41 -15.14 -63.72
C ASN A 427 -11.99 -16.44 -63.04
N LYS A 428 -12.16 -16.47 -61.67
CA LYS A 428 -12.90 -17.61 -61.08
C LYS A 428 -13.31 -17.29 -59.62
N ASN A 429 -14.58 -17.30 -59.40
CA ASN A 429 -15.29 -17.41 -58.13
C ASN A 429 -14.79 -18.60 -57.30
N TYR A 430 -14.55 -18.35 -55.99
CA TYR A 430 -14.66 -19.38 -54.99
C TYR A 430 -15.51 -18.86 -53.83
N LYS A 431 -16.78 -19.32 -53.80
CA LYS A 431 -17.62 -19.32 -52.60
C LYS A 431 -17.08 -20.39 -51.64
N GLY A 432 -16.52 -20.00 -50.54
CA GLY A 432 -16.23 -20.87 -49.40
C GLY A 432 -17.26 -20.61 -48.28
N LYS A 433 -18.20 -21.52 -48.13
CA LYS A 433 -19.08 -21.64 -46.97
C LYS A 433 -18.22 -21.93 -45.74
N ASN A 434 -18.33 -21.09 -44.71
CA ASN A 434 -17.90 -21.42 -43.37
C ASN A 434 -19.13 -21.45 -42.46
N ASP A 435 -19.77 -22.58 -42.42
CA ASP A 435 -20.65 -22.98 -41.34
C ASP A 435 -19.78 -23.32 -40.11
N ARG A 436 -19.72 -22.43 -39.16
CA ARG A 436 -19.33 -22.74 -37.79
C ARG A 436 -20.52 -22.57 -36.89
N ASN A 437 -21.25 -23.64 -36.76
CA ASN A 437 -22.26 -23.90 -35.76
C ASN A 437 -21.64 -23.72 -34.37
N LYS A 438 -21.90 -22.60 -33.71
CA LYS A 438 -21.60 -22.41 -32.29
C LYS A 438 -22.80 -22.88 -31.50
N ASN A 439 -22.72 -24.09 -31.01
CA ASN A 439 -23.60 -24.59 -29.94
C ASN A 439 -23.39 -23.76 -28.68
N TYR A 440 -24.16 -22.71 -28.48
CA TYR A 440 -24.37 -22.12 -27.17
C TYR A 440 -25.31 -23.02 -26.37
N LYS A 441 -24.76 -23.80 -25.44
CA LYS A 441 -25.56 -24.42 -24.38
C LYS A 441 -26.21 -23.29 -23.57
N LYS A 442 -27.53 -23.17 -23.66
CA LYS A 442 -28.36 -22.39 -22.77
C LYS A 442 -28.10 -22.87 -21.34
N TYR A 443 -27.55 -22.00 -20.50
CA TYR A 443 -27.49 -22.22 -19.07
C TYR A 443 -28.89 -22.17 -18.49
N ASP A 444 -29.24 -23.24 -17.82
CA ASP A 444 -30.52 -23.38 -17.14
C ASP A 444 -30.50 -22.50 -15.87
N LYS A 445 -31.33 -21.45 -15.84
CA LYS A 445 -31.35 -20.43 -14.77
C LYS A 445 -32.05 -20.87 -13.48
N ASN A 446 -32.47 -22.13 -13.37
CA ASN A 446 -33.36 -22.60 -12.30
C ASN A 446 -32.72 -23.67 -11.40
N LYS A 447 -31.52 -23.40 -10.83
CA LYS A 447 -31.13 -24.06 -9.58
C LYS A 447 -30.85 -22.98 -8.55
N SER A 448 -31.92 -22.51 -7.91
CA SER A 448 -31.79 -21.70 -6.69
C SER A 448 -31.13 -22.56 -5.60
N VAL A 449 -29.99 -22.15 -5.12
CA VAL A 449 -29.38 -22.74 -3.93
C VAL A 449 -30.17 -22.20 -2.75
N ASP A 450 -30.58 -23.10 -1.86
CA ASP A 450 -31.27 -22.75 -0.62
C ASP A 450 -30.27 -22.11 0.35
N PHE A 451 -30.09 -20.83 0.24
CA PHE A 451 -29.07 -20.04 0.92
C PHE A 451 -29.31 -19.95 2.44
N ALA A 452 -30.53 -20.16 2.91
CA ALA A 452 -30.85 -20.20 4.34
C ALA A 452 -30.12 -21.36 5.09
N LYS A 453 -29.66 -22.37 4.35
CA LYS A 453 -28.86 -23.47 4.92
C LYS A 453 -27.39 -23.16 5.09
N MET A 454 -26.88 -22.07 4.50
CA MET A 454 -25.44 -21.72 4.56
C MET A 454 -25.06 -20.98 5.85
N GLU A 455 -26.00 -20.38 6.55
CA GLU A 455 -25.76 -19.57 7.75
C GLU A 455 -25.06 -20.33 8.88
N ASN A 456 -25.36 -21.63 9.03
CA ASN A 456 -24.82 -22.51 10.07
C ASN A 456 -23.79 -23.54 9.54
N MET A 457 -23.29 -23.35 8.31
CA MET A 457 -22.36 -24.30 7.69
C MET A 457 -20.92 -23.97 8.01
N SER A 458 -20.09 -25.02 8.13
CA SER A 458 -18.63 -24.87 8.22
C SER A 458 -18.07 -24.22 6.95
N PHE A 459 -16.90 -23.60 7.05
CA PHE A 459 -16.20 -23.00 5.89
C PHE A 459 -16.01 -24.02 4.76
N GLU A 460 -15.67 -25.28 5.08
CA GLU A 460 -15.45 -26.34 4.09
C GLU A 460 -16.72 -26.70 3.32
N ASP A 461 -17.86 -26.71 3.97
CA ASP A 461 -19.14 -27.00 3.34
C ASP A 461 -19.64 -25.84 2.48
N ARG A 462 -19.40 -24.59 2.93
CA ARG A 462 -19.65 -23.40 2.10
C ARG A 462 -18.79 -23.43 0.83
N MET A 463 -17.51 -23.80 0.94
CA MET A 463 -16.61 -23.96 -0.20
C MET A 463 -17.05 -25.02 -1.20
N LYS A 464 -17.63 -26.14 -0.74
CA LYS A 464 -18.16 -27.17 -1.64
C LYS A 464 -19.31 -26.63 -2.50
N ILE A 465 -20.25 -25.93 -1.88
CA ILE A 465 -21.40 -25.35 -2.58
C ILE A 465 -20.96 -24.29 -3.60
N TYR A 466 -20.00 -23.43 -3.25
CA TYR A 466 -19.41 -22.47 -4.19
C TYR A 466 -18.69 -23.18 -5.36
N LYS A 467 -17.91 -24.23 -5.09
CA LYS A 467 -17.28 -25.03 -6.15
C LYS A 467 -18.28 -25.72 -7.07
N GLU A 468 -19.33 -26.28 -6.53
CA GLU A 468 -20.39 -26.92 -7.33
C GLU A 468 -21.14 -25.91 -8.20
N LYS A 469 -21.46 -24.74 -7.66
CA LYS A 469 -22.24 -23.71 -8.39
C LYS A 469 -21.41 -22.93 -9.40
N TYR A 470 -20.14 -22.64 -9.08
CA TYR A 470 -19.30 -21.69 -9.83
C TYR A 470 -17.98 -22.27 -10.34
N GLY A 471 -17.53 -23.46 -9.86
CA GLY A 471 -16.19 -24.03 -10.11
C GLY A 471 -15.96 -24.62 -11.50
N ASN A 472 -16.97 -24.74 -12.34
CA ASN A 472 -16.85 -25.46 -13.65
C ASN A 472 -16.25 -24.63 -14.80
N SER A 473 -15.81 -23.41 -14.58
CA SER A 473 -15.28 -22.56 -15.67
C SER A 473 -13.75 -22.57 -15.83
N SER A 474 -12.99 -23.08 -14.85
CA SER A 474 -11.52 -23.03 -14.87
C SER A 474 -10.81 -24.35 -15.16
N GLU A 475 -11.44 -25.51 -14.94
CA GLU A 475 -10.78 -26.82 -15.15
C GLU A 475 -10.62 -27.23 -16.63
N ASN A 476 -11.31 -26.60 -17.57
CA ASN A 476 -11.21 -26.93 -19.01
C ASN A 476 -10.14 -26.16 -19.78
N ARG A 477 -9.30 -25.33 -19.13
CA ARG A 477 -8.16 -24.67 -19.81
C ARG A 477 -6.80 -25.34 -19.64
N GLY A 478 -6.70 -26.41 -18.83
CA GLY A 478 -5.45 -27.07 -18.47
C GLY A 478 -5.12 -28.38 -19.20
N LYS A 479 -5.97 -28.94 -20.06
CA LYS A 479 -5.79 -30.29 -20.63
C LYS A 479 -5.60 -30.36 -22.16
N ASN A 480 -4.98 -29.37 -22.79
CA ASN A 480 -4.62 -29.49 -24.21
C ASN A 480 -3.21 -28.94 -24.52
N TYR A 481 -2.22 -29.34 -23.73
CA TYR A 481 -0.81 -29.18 -24.10
C TYR A 481 -0.02 -30.42 -23.67
N ASN A 482 -0.25 -31.52 -24.38
CA ASN A 482 0.78 -32.57 -24.52
C ASN A 482 0.37 -33.49 -25.69
N SER A 483 1.06 -33.34 -26.77
CA SER A 483 1.57 -34.36 -27.67
C SER A 483 1.70 -33.84 -29.10
N LYS A 484 2.84 -33.27 -29.41
CA LYS A 484 3.47 -33.45 -30.74
C LYS A 484 4.97 -33.48 -30.53
N LYS A 485 5.49 -34.69 -30.57
CA LYS A 485 6.91 -34.98 -30.81
C LYS A 485 7.32 -34.30 -32.12
N SER A 486 8.35 -33.48 -32.09
CA SER A 486 9.09 -33.12 -33.30
C SER A 486 10.54 -33.48 -33.12
N ASN A 487 11.02 -34.20 -34.13
CA ASN A 487 12.34 -34.77 -34.33
C ASN A 487 13.46 -33.75 -34.21
N GLY A 488 14.59 -34.29 -33.80
CA GLY A 488 15.83 -33.61 -33.53
C GLY A 488 16.48 -32.89 -34.72
N TYR A 489 17.20 -31.86 -34.36
CA TYR A 489 18.38 -31.41 -35.10
C TYR A 489 19.52 -31.19 -34.10
N LYS A 490 20.51 -32.08 -34.16
CA LYS A 490 21.83 -31.89 -33.56
C LYS A 490 22.54 -30.79 -34.34
N LYS A 491 23.00 -29.76 -33.67
CA LYS A 491 24.03 -28.86 -34.16
C LYS A 491 25.24 -28.93 -33.26
N ASN A 492 26.31 -29.44 -33.86
CA ASN A 492 27.67 -29.47 -33.33
C ASN A 492 28.18 -28.05 -33.09
N TYR A 493 28.79 -27.83 -31.94
CA TYR A 493 29.70 -26.70 -31.75
C TYR A 493 31.12 -27.22 -31.73
N HIS A 494 31.90 -26.82 -32.76
CA HIS A 494 33.34 -26.96 -32.84
C HIS A 494 34.02 -26.05 -31.80
N LYS A 495 34.98 -26.65 -31.10
CA LYS A 495 36.04 -25.96 -30.36
C LYS A 495 36.98 -25.31 -31.40
N ASN A 496 37.40 -24.08 -31.14
CA ASN A 496 38.68 -23.59 -31.60
C ASN A 496 39.41 -22.92 -30.44
N ASN A 497 40.63 -23.43 -30.28
CA ASN A 497 41.66 -22.97 -29.36
C ASN A 497 42.39 -21.75 -29.96
N ASP A 498 43.18 -21.18 -29.08
CA ASP A 498 44.39 -20.39 -29.25
C ASP A 498 44.28 -18.86 -29.25
N TYR A 499 44.76 -18.27 -28.16
CA TYR A 499 45.91 -17.38 -28.24
C TYR A 499 46.63 -17.28 -26.87
N LYS A 500 47.98 -17.52 -26.97
CA LYS A 500 49.00 -17.41 -25.91
C LYS A 500 49.30 -15.93 -25.56
N GLY A 501 49.68 -15.68 -24.31
CA GLY A 501 50.41 -14.43 -23.98
C GLY A 501 50.76 -14.22 -22.51
N LYS A 502 51.84 -14.86 -22.04
CA LYS A 502 52.91 -14.41 -21.12
C LYS A 502 52.63 -13.73 -19.78
N ASN A 503 52.94 -14.50 -18.72
CA ASN A 503 53.78 -14.21 -17.52
C ASN A 503 53.90 -12.77 -16.98
N LYS A 504 53.63 -12.63 -15.66
CA LYS A 504 54.66 -12.30 -14.67
C LYS A 504 54.20 -12.66 -13.25
N ASN A 505 55.14 -13.32 -12.57
CA ASN A 505 55.13 -13.74 -11.18
C ASN A 505 54.96 -12.57 -10.17
N HIS A 506 54.28 -12.79 -9.07
CA HIS A 506 54.80 -12.48 -7.74
C HIS A 506 54.19 -13.41 -6.68
N SER A 507 55.12 -14.05 -5.98
CA SER A 507 54.98 -14.92 -4.84
C SER A 507 54.59 -14.14 -3.57
N SER A 508 53.71 -14.68 -2.73
CA SER A 508 53.98 -14.69 -1.29
C SER A 508 53.01 -15.57 -0.50
N LYS A 509 53.60 -16.58 0.05
CA LYS A 509 53.46 -17.14 1.42
C LYS A 509 52.07 -17.53 1.92
N THR A 510 51.83 -18.81 1.81
CA THR A 510 51.00 -19.66 2.65
C THR A 510 51.49 -19.67 4.10
N THR A 511 50.60 -19.45 5.04
CA THR A 511 50.78 -19.87 6.44
C THR A 511 49.56 -20.73 6.83
N ASN A 512 49.85 -22.01 7.00
CA ASN A 512 49.00 -23.01 7.61
C ASN A 512 48.76 -22.72 9.09
N TYR A 513 47.50 -22.75 9.53
CA TYR A 513 47.20 -23.05 10.93
C TYR A 513 46.32 -24.28 11.01
N LYS A 514 46.86 -25.25 11.79
CA LYS A 514 46.31 -26.58 12.06
C LYS A 514 45.02 -26.50 12.90
N ASN A 515 44.08 -27.31 12.54
CA ASN A 515 42.96 -27.77 13.35
C ASN A 515 43.43 -28.42 14.65
N GLN A 516 42.88 -27.97 15.78
CA GLN A 516 42.79 -28.77 17.00
C GLN A 516 41.32 -28.90 17.39
N ASN A 517 40.82 -30.11 17.28
CA ASN A 517 39.55 -30.57 17.83
C ASN A 517 39.62 -30.63 19.35
N ALA A 518 38.74 -29.93 20.04
CA ALA A 518 38.43 -30.18 21.43
C ALA A 518 36.94 -30.56 21.54
N LYS A 519 36.69 -31.80 21.85
CA LYS A 519 35.37 -32.35 22.25
C LYS A 519 35.02 -31.78 23.62
N VAL A 520 33.89 -31.06 23.69
CA VAL A 520 33.22 -30.73 24.95
C VAL A 520 31.96 -31.59 25.04
N GLN A 521 31.94 -32.47 26.06
CA GLN A 521 30.80 -33.29 26.43
C GLN A 521 29.70 -32.41 27.03
N GLN A 522 28.50 -32.51 26.47
CA GLN A 522 27.30 -31.91 27.06
C GLN A 522 26.69 -32.90 28.10
N LYS A 523 26.51 -32.40 29.32
CA LYS A 523 25.64 -33.05 30.34
C LYS A 523 24.19 -32.61 30.12
N PRO A 524 23.19 -33.51 30.35
CA PRO A 524 21.79 -33.16 30.15
C PRO A 524 21.25 -32.29 31.26
N VAL A 525 20.52 -31.22 30.90
CA VAL A 525 19.78 -30.37 31.83
C VAL A 525 18.36 -30.85 31.93
N GLU A 526 17.95 -31.24 33.12
CA GLU A 526 16.57 -31.60 33.49
C GLU A 526 15.63 -30.40 33.35
N LYS A 527 14.54 -30.57 32.58
CA LYS A 527 13.41 -29.65 32.50
C LYS A 527 12.53 -29.79 33.75
N LYS A 528 12.66 -28.88 34.71
CA LYS A 528 11.66 -28.71 35.77
C LYS A 528 10.52 -27.82 35.30
N GLY A 529 9.30 -28.34 35.36
CA GLY A 529 8.10 -27.78 34.79
C GLY A 529 7.62 -26.45 35.42
N LEU A 530 6.96 -25.69 34.60
CA LEU A 530 6.40 -24.35 34.84
C LEU A 530 5.32 -24.30 35.95
N PHE A 531 4.83 -25.44 36.42
CA PHE A 531 3.76 -25.54 37.44
C PHE A 531 4.22 -25.31 38.89
N ALA A 532 5.52 -25.25 39.16
CA ALA A 532 6.03 -25.06 40.53
C ALA A 532 6.19 -23.59 40.94
N ARG A 533 6.08 -22.62 40.01
CA ARG A 533 6.23 -21.18 40.28
C ARG A 533 4.91 -20.44 40.59
N ILE A 534 3.77 -21.05 40.28
CA ILE A 534 2.46 -20.40 40.49
C ILE A 534 1.93 -20.66 41.94
N LYS A 535 2.42 -21.68 42.65
CA LYS A 535 1.97 -21.97 44.04
C LYS A 535 2.63 -21.09 45.12
N ALA A 536 3.70 -20.37 44.81
CA ALA A 536 4.42 -19.52 45.79
C ALA A 536 3.92 -18.07 45.82
N PHE A 537 3.00 -17.64 44.95
CA PHE A 537 2.50 -16.26 44.86
C PHE A 537 1.16 -16.02 45.55
N PHE A 538 0.48 -17.08 46.04
CA PHE A 538 -0.81 -16.96 46.73
C PHE A 538 -0.77 -17.32 48.22
N SER A 539 0.41 -17.29 48.84
CA SER A 539 0.55 -17.46 50.29
C SER A 539 1.57 -16.48 50.86
N LYS A 540 1.27 -15.19 50.74
CA LYS A 540 1.72 -14.15 51.65
C LYS A 540 0.70 -13.01 51.60
#